data_10ccb67ccba537cebfd2af6d8f95ea05
#
_entry.id   10ccb67ccba537cebfd2af6d8f95ea05
#
_cell.length_a   1.000
_cell.length_b   1.000
_cell.length_c   1.000
_cell.angle_alpha   90.00
_cell.angle_beta   90.00
_cell.angle_gamma   90.00
#
_symmetry.space_group_name_H-M   'P 1'
#
loop_
_entity.id
_entity.type
_entity.pdbx_description
1 polymer ?
#
loop_
_entity_poly.entity_id
_entity_poly.type
_entity_poly.pdbx_seq_one_letter_code
_entity_poly.pdbx_strand_id
1 'polypeptide(L)'
;MKINKSTKLALDKFIEWALYDKKTGYYMKKNPFGKKGDFVTAPNITRIFSEIIAIWIITFWKSIHSPKRFNLLELGAGNGEMMKVIIETLKNFPECFNACKFIIHEKSNLLINHQKKNLGTEKILWLKDIKKINTFPTLYLANEFFDAIPIKQFFKKKEDWFERFVELKKQKK
;
A
#
# COMPACT_ATOMS: atom_id res chain seq x y z
N MET A 1 3.92 -9.10 -22.02
CA MET A 1 2.84 -9.13 -23.03
C MET A 1 3.43 -8.90 -24.41
N LYS A 2 3.12 -9.74 -25.42
CA LYS A 2 3.54 -9.49 -26.82
C LYS A 2 2.49 -8.57 -27.45
N ILE A 3 2.92 -7.39 -27.90
CA ILE A 3 2.05 -6.45 -28.62
C ILE A 3 2.10 -6.84 -30.10
N ASN A 4 1.00 -7.43 -30.60
CA ASN A 4 0.79 -7.60 -32.04
C ASN A 4 0.22 -6.28 -32.59
N LYS A 5 0.31 -5.98 -33.87
CA LYS A 5 -0.01 -4.72 -34.60
C LYS A 5 -0.73 -3.58 -33.81
N SER A 6 -1.79 -3.87 -33.07
CA SER A 6 -2.49 -3.01 -32.11
C SER A 6 -3.17 -3.89 -31.06
N THR A 7 -3.05 -3.54 -29.79
CA THR A 7 -3.72 -4.25 -28.69
C THR A 7 -4.50 -3.24 -27.86
N LYS A 8 -5.83 -3.46 -27.75
CA LYS A 8 -6.70 -2.67 -26.87
C LYS A 8 -6.87 -3.39 -25.53
N LEU A 9 -6.66 -2.67 -24.44
CA LEU A 9 -6.85 -3.15 -23.08
C LEU A 9 -7.81 -2.22 -22.35
N ALA A 10 -8.73 -2.77 -21.56
CA ALA A 10 -9.45 -1.98 -20.58
C ALA A 10 -8.46 -1.32 -19.62
N LEU A 11 -8.77 -0.11 -19.15
CA LEU A 11 -7.82 0.68 -18.37
C LEU A 11 -7.33 -0.04 -17.11
N ASP A 12 -8.23 -0.75 -16.39
CA ASP A 12 -7.87 -1.56 -15.23
C ASP A 12 -6.84 -2.64 -15.57
N LYS A 13 -6.97 -3.31 -16.71
CA LYS A 13 -6.03 -4.33 -17.18
C LYS A 13 -4.69 -3.74 -17.59
N PHE A 14 -4.70 -2.55 -18.17
CA PHE A 14 -3.47 -1.83 -18.48
C PHE A 14 -2.72 -1.41 -17.21
N ILE A 15 -3.43 -0.84 -16.21
CA ILE A 15 -2.84 -0.43 -14.91
C ILE A 15 -2.28 -1.66 -14.19
N GLU A 16 -3.05 -2.77 -14.12
CA GLU A 16 -2.61 -4.02 -13.50
C GLU A 16 -1.30 -4.53 -14.14
N TRP A 17 -1.24 -4.54 -15.46
CA TRP A 17 -0.04 -4.94 -16.17
C TRP A 17 1.13 -3.98 -15.95
N ALA A 18 0.91 -2.68 -16.11
CA ALA A 18 1.97 -1.67 -16.01
C ALA A 18 2.59 -1.61 -14.60
N LEU A 19 1.79 -1.81 -13.55
CA LEU A 19 2.24 -1.69 -12.16
C LEU A 19 2.66 -3.03 -11.55
N TYR A 20 1.97 -4.14 -11.86
CA TYR A 20 2.06 -5.40 -11.11
C TYR A 20 2.45 -6.63 -11.94
N ASP A 21 2.74 -6.53 -13.24
CA ASP A 21 3.28 -7.65 -13.99
C ASP A 21 4.59 -8.15 -13.36
N LYS A 22 4.71 -9.47 -13.14
CA LYS A 22 5.83 -10.08 -12.41
C LYS A 22 7.20 -9.75 -13.00
N LYS A 23 7.29 -9.54 -14.33
CA LYS A 23 8.57 -9.30 -15.04
C LYS A 23 8.81 -7.84 -15.35
N THR A 24 7.75 -7.07 -15.64
CA THR A 24 7.84 -5.73 -16.19
C THR A 24 7.15 -4.66 -15.34
N GLY A 25 6.34 -5.06 -14.36
CA GLY A 25 5.55 -4.16 -13.54
C GLY A 25 6.43 -3.22 -12.72
N TYR A 26 6.00 -1.98 -12.63
CA TYR A 26 6.74 -0.89 -12.01
C TYR A 26 7.13 -1.20 -10.57
N TYR A 27 6.18 -1.62 -9.72
CA TYR A 27 6.44 -1.97 -8.31
C TYR A 27 7.12 -3.33 -8.11
N MET A 28 7.27 -4.11 -9.18
CA MET A 28 7.89 -5.43 -9.12
C MET A 28 9.39 -5.41 -9.44
N LYS A 29 9.91 -4.32 -10.04
CA LYS A 29 11.29 -4.21 -10.50
C LYS A 29 12.21 -3.39 -9.62
N LYS A 30 11.70 -2.31 -9.04
CA LYS A 30 12.50 -1.39 -8.23
C LYS A 30 11.70 -0.91 -7.02
N ASN A 31 12.42 -0.41 -6.02
CA ASN A 31 11.80 0.37 -4.95
C ASN A 31 11.70 1.83 -5.41
N PRO A 32 10.49 2.35 -5.68
CA PRO A 32 10.33 3.72 -6.15
C PRO A 32 10.24 4.75 -5.01
N PHE A 33 10.28 4.32 -3.75
CA PHE A 33 10.04 5.17 -2.59
C PHE A 33 11.33 5.67 -1.94
N GLY A 34 11.26 6.88 -1.35
CA GLY A 34 12.33 7.52 -0.60
C GLY A 34 13.19 8.48 -1.43
N LYS A 35 14.18 9.11 -0.78
CA LYS A 35 15.01 10.20 -1.36
C LYS A 35 15.69 9.89 -2.69
N LYS A 36 15.94 8.62 -3.00
CA LYS A 36 16.55 8.15 -4.26
C LYS A 36 15.54 7.46 -5.18
N GLY A 37 14.26 7.47 -4.81
CA GLY A 37 13.16 6.90 -5.58
C GLY A 37 12.45 7.94 -6.45
N ASP A 38 11.43 7.48 -7.17
CA ASP A 38 10.60 8.34 -8.01
C ASP A 38 9.55 9.11 -7.18
N PHE A 39 9.25 8.63 -5.94
CA PHE A 39 8.24 9.20 -5.05
C PHE A 39 8.83 9.50 -3.68
N VAL A 40 8.55 10.71 -3.18
CA VAL A 40 8.81 11.11 -1.82
C VAL A 40 7.45 11.41 -1.18
N THR A 41 6.94 10.47 -0.39
CA THR A 41 5.64 10.56 0.28
C THR A 41 5.75 11.21 1.65
N ALA A 42 4.64 11.66 2.23
CA ALA A 42 4.62 12.36 3.53
C ALA A 42 5.42 11.64 4.65
N PRO A 43 5.32 10.30 4.83
CA PRO A 43 6.14 9.59 5.82
C PRO A 43 7.65 9.68 5.59
N ASN A 44 8.09 9.90 4.34
CA ASN A 44 9.51 10.04 3.98
C ASN A 44 10.01 11.49 4.07
N ILE A 45 9.10 12.47 4.11
CA ILE A 45 9.44 13.91 4.27
C ILE A 45 9.68 14.22 5.75
N THR A 46 8.76 13.79 6.63
CA THR A 46 8.82 14.11 8.06
C THR A 46 8.28 12.98 8.94
N ARG A 47 8.97 12.72 10.03
CA ARG A 47 8.51 11.79 11.08
C ARG A 47 7.20 12.22 11.71
N ILE A 48 6.99 13.54 11.85
CA ILE A 48 5.81 14.13 12.52
C ILE A 48 4.52 13.59 11.91
N PHE A 49 4.47 13.41 10.60
CA PHE A 49 3.29 12.83 9.94
C PHE A 49 2.90 11.47 10.55
N SER A 50 3.86 10.57 10.64
CA SER A 50 3.64 9.21 11.17
C SER A 50 3.45 9.20 12.69
N GLU A 51 4.07 10.11 13.41
CA GLU A 51 3.90 10.30 14.87
C GLU A 51 2.47 10.78 15.19
N ILE A 52 1.93 11.73 14.41
CA ILE A 52 0.54 12.18 14.58
C ILE A 52 -0.44 11.02 14.30
N ILE A 53 -0.20 10.22 13.27
CA ILE A 53 -0.99 9.02 13.00
C ILE A 53 -0.93 8.04 14.17
N ALA A 54 0.25 7.84 14.77
CA ALA A 54 0.39 6.96 15.94
C ALA A 54 -0.42 7.48 17.15
N ILE A 55 -0.40 8.78 17.43
CA ILE A 55 -1.21 9.39 18.50
C ILE A 55 -2.71 9.23 18.21
N TRP A 56 -3.11 9.42 16.95
CA TRP A 56 -4.49 9.17 16.55
C TRP A 56 -4.90 7.70 16.76
N ILE A 57 -4.03 6.73 16.43
CA ILE A 57 -4.26 5.29 16.67
C ILE A 57 -4.49 5.03 18.17
N ILE A 58 -3.68 5.60 19.05
CA ILE A 58 -3.83 5.45 20.51
C ILE A 58 -5.18 6.02 20.97
N THR A 59 -5.52 7.21 20.49
CA THR A 59 -6.78 7.88 20.82
C THR A 59 -7.99 7.06 20.36
N PHE A 60 -7.92 6.53 19.12
CA PHE A 60 -8.97 5.68 18.59
C PHE A 60 -9.07 4.36 19.37
N TRP A 61 -7.93 3.70 19.67
CA TRP A 61 -7.92 2.48 20.47
C TRP A 61 -8.58 2.69 21.85
N LYS A 62 -8.31 3.82 22.50
CA LYS A 62 -8.99 4.19 23.76
C LYS A 62 -10.48 4.41 23.57
N SER A 63 -10.90 5.05 22.48
CA SER A 63 -12.33 5.34 22.21
C SER A 63 -13.18 4.09 22.01
N ILE A 64 -12.56 2.97 21.57
CA ILE A 64 -13.22 1.68 21.42
C ILE A 64 -13.01 0.75 22.64
N HIS A 65 -12.86 1.36 23.84
CA HIS A 65 -12.69 0.67 25.11
C HIS A 65 -11.42 -0.18 25.25
N SER A 66 -10.32 0.24 24.63
CA SER A 66 -8.99 -0.35 24.79
C SER A 66 -8.97 -1.87 24.66
N PRO A 67 -9.39 -2.46 23.54
CA PRO A 67 -9.43 -3.91 23.37
C PRO A 67 -8.04 -4.52 23.62
N LYS A 68 -8.00 -5.67 24.31
CA LYS A 68 -6.75 -6.38 24.63
C LYS A 68 -6.00 -6.88 23.38
N ARG A 69 -6.68 -6.95 22.23
CA ARG A 69 -6.08 -7.33 20.94
C ARG A 69 -6.77 -6.57 19.81
N PHE A 70 -5.99 -5.94 18.95
CA PHE A 70 -6.46 -5.34 17.70
C PHE A 70 -5.37 -5.44 16.63
N ASN A 71 -5.76 -5.33 15.37
CA ASN A 71 -4.83 -5.29 14.26
C ASN A 71 -4.64 -3.84 13.79
N LEU A 72 -3.39 -3.48 13.52
CA LEU A 72 -3.05 -2.32 12.71
C LEU A 72 -2.53 -2.83 11.37
N LEU A 73 -3.31 -2.62 10.32
CA LEU A 73 -2.99 -3.07 8.96
C LEU A 73 -2.67 -1.89 8.06
N GLU A 74 -1.44 -1.81 7.58
CA GLU A 74 -1.05 -0.88 6.54
C GLU A 74 -1.16 -1.53 5.16
N LEU A 75 -1.88 -0.86 4.25
CA LEU A 75 -2.04 -1.25 2.86
C LEU A 75 -0.99 -0.57 2.00
N GLY A 76 -0.07 -1.33 1.40
CA GLY A 76 0.96 -0.79 0.52
C GLY A 76 1.97 0.10 1.26
N ALA A 77 2.72 -0.47 2.20
CA ALA A 77 3.62 0.28 3.09
C ALA A 77 4.86 0.91 2.40
N GLY A 78 4.98 0.80 1.07
CA GLY A 78 6.12 1.33 0.33
C GLY A 78 7.45 0.80 0.87
N ASN A 79 8.29 1.67 1.41
CA ASN A 79 9.55 1.27 2.07
C ASN A 79 9.40 0.91 3.56
N GLY A 80 8.20 1.01 4.13
CA GLY A 80 7.90 0.69 5.52
C GLY A 80 8.17 1.81 6.53
N GLU A 81 8.43 3.04 6.08
CA GLU A 81 8.81 4.15 6.98
C GLU A 81 7.68 4.57 7.91
N MET A 82 6.43 4.63 7.41
CA MET A 82 5.29 5.01 8.25
C MET A 82 5.09 3.98 9.38
N MET A 83 5.03 2.68 9.05
CA MET A 83 4.89 1.62 10.05
C MET A 83 6.01 1.64 11.08
N LYS A 84 7.26 1.89 10.65
CA LYS A 84 8.42 2.00 11.54
C LYS A 84 8.23 3.07 12.60
N VAL A 85 7.93 4.30 12.17
CA VAL A 85 7.74 5.43 13.08
C VAL A 85 6.54 5.21 13.99
N ILE A 86 5.44 4.65 13.47
CA ILE A 86 4.27 4.29 14.29
C ILE A 86 4.67 3.31 15.39
N ILE A 87 5.39 2.24 15.07
CA ILE A 87 5.86 1.24 16.06
C ILE A 87 6.74 1.91 17.11
N GLU A 88 7.73 2.73 16.70
CA GLU A 88 8.61 3.45 17.60
C GLU A 88 7.84 4.37 18.54
N THR A 89 6.83 5.08 18.04
CA THR A 89 5.98 5.96 18.86
C THR A 89 5.09 5.16 19.82
N LEU A 90 4.48 4.06 19.36
CA LEU A 90 3.61 3.22 20.19
C LEU A 90 4.37 2.54 21.34
N LYS A 91 5.65 2.29 21.22
CA LYS A 91 6.49 1.75 22.32
C LYS A 91 6.48 2.63 23.58
N ASN A 92 6.23 3.93 23.45
CA ASN A 92 6.04 4.84 24.58
C ASN A 92 4.66 4.68 25.25
N PHE A 93 3.77 3.85 24.70
CA PHE A 93 2.42 3.55 25.20
C PHE A 93 2.23 2.02 25.32
N PRO A 94 2.84 1.40 26.34
CA PRO A 94 2.99 -0.07 26.43
C PRO A 94 1.68 -0.85 26.33
N GLU A 95 0.59 -0.34 26.90
CA GLU A 95 -0.71 -1.00 26.87
C GLU A 95 -1.24 -1.13 25.42
N CYS A 96 -1.22 -0.04 24.66
CA CYS A 96 -1.64 -0.03 23.26
C CYS A 96 -0.70 -0.86 22.39
N PHE A 97 0.63 -0.70 22.59
CA PHE A 97 1.64 -1.44 21.84
C PHE A 97 1.48 -2.95 22.01
N ASN A 98 1.32 -3.45 23.24
CA ASN A 98 1.17 -4.88 23.53
C ASN A 98 -0.16 -5.46 23.03
N ALA A 99 -1.21 -4.62 22.92
CA ALA A 99 -2.50 -5.01 22.35
C ALA A 99 -2.47 -5.05 20.81
N CYS A 100 -1.52 -4.36 20.17
CA CYS A 100 -1.46 -4.16 18.73
C CYS A 100 -0.74 -5.32 18.02
N LYS A 101 -1.38 -5.88 16.98
CA LYS A 101 -0.75 -6.76 16.00
C LYS A 101 -0.47 -5.96 14.73
N PHE A 102 0.80 -5.76 14.41
CA PHE A 102 1.24 -5.04 13.22
C PHE A 102 1.19 -5.92 11.99
N ILE A 103 0.51 -5.46 10.95
CA ILE A 103 0.30 -6.19 9.70
C ILE A 103 0.57 -5.26 8.52
N ILE A 104 1.24 -5.78 7.50
CA ILE A 104 1.43 -5.09 6.22
C ILE A 104 0.84 -5.95 5.11
N HIS A 105 -0.05 -5.35 4.29
CA HIS A 105 -0.49 -5.94 3.05
C HIS A 105 0.39 -5.46 1.90
N GLU A 106 1.18 -6.37 1.32
CA GLU A 106 2.10 -6.06 0.23
C GLU A 106 2.16 -7.22 -0.77
N LYS A 107 2.08 -6.90 -2.07
CA LYS A 107 2.16 -7.88 -3.16
C LYS A 107 3.58 -8.10 -3.67
N SER A 108 4.41 -7.07 -3.63
CA SER A 108 5.78 -7.09 -4.15
C SER A 108 6.75 -7.73 -3.17
N ASN A 109 7.33 -8.88 -3.55
CA ASN A 109 8.39 -9.50 -2.74
C ASN A 109 9.62 -8.59 -2.59
N LEU A 110 9.91 -7.76 -3.59
CA LEU A 110 10.99 -6.80 -3.54
C LEU A 110 10.74 -5.77 -2.43
N LEU A 111 9.53 -5.18 -2.38
CA LEU A 111 9.16 -4.22 -1.34
C LEU A 111 9.09 -4.89 0.05
N ILE A 112 8.56 -6.11 0.15
CA ILE A 112 8.58 -6.88 1.42
C ILE A 112 10.02 -7.01 1.94
N ASN A 113 10.99 -7.30 1.08
CA ASN A 113 12.40 -7.41 1.49
C ASN A 113 12.99 -6.07 1.94
N HIS A 114 12.62 -4.95 1.31
CA HIS A 114 12.99 -3.61 1.76
C HIS A 114 12.35 -3.28 3.11
N GLN A 115 11.06 -3.54 3.27
CA GLN A 115 10.32 -3.34 4.52
C GLN A 115 10.95 -4.12 5.67
N LYS A 116 11.27 -5.42 5.45
CA LYS A 116 11.95 -6.25 6.46
C LYS A 116 13.30 -5.68 6.90
N LYS A 117 14.09 -5.12 5.96
CA LYS A 117 15.36 -4.47 6.29
C LYS A 117 15.15 -3.19 7.10
N ASN A 118 14.14 -2.38 6.74
CA ASN A 118 13.88 -1.11 7.41
C ASN A 118 13.24 -1.29 8.80
N LEU A 119 12.37 -2.29 8.95
CA LEU A 119 11.64 -2.60 10.18
C LEU A 119 12.44 -3.50 11.15
N GLY A 120 13.52 -4.10 10.69
CA GLY A 120 14.45 -4.87 11.52
C GLY A 120 13.80 -6.08 12.20
N THR A 121 13.91 -6.17 13.53
CA THR A 121 13.44 -7.29 14.35
C THR A 121 11.97 -7.16 14.78
N GLU A 122 11.25 -6.16 14.31
CA GLU A 122 9.86 -5.94 14.70
C GLU A 122 8.95 -7.10 14.27
N LYS A 123 8.03 -7.48 15.16
CA LYS A 123 7.09 -8.59 14.91
C LYS A 123 5.95 -8.14 13.99
N ILE A 124 6.19 -8.20 12.69
CA ILE A 124 5.22 -7.82 11.66
C ILE A 124 4.76 -9.05 10.89
N LEU A 125 3.48 -9.11 10.59
CA LEU A 125 2.90 -10.10 9.70
C LEU A 125 2.72 -9.50 8.29
N TRP A 126 3.36 -10.08 7.28
CA TRP A 126 3.13 -9.72 5.88
C TRP A 126 2.02 -10.60 5.29
N LEU A 127 0.97 -9.98 4.78
CA LEU A 127 -0.15 -10.65 4.10
C LEU A 127 -0.19 -10.26 2.62
N LYS A 128 -0.27 -11.25 1.74
CA LYS A 128 -0.56 -11.04 0.30
C LYS A 128 -2.05 -11.06 -0.01
N ASP A 129 -2.84 -11.64 0.87
CA ASP A 129 -4.29 -11.72 0.77
C ASP A 129 -4.92 -11.18 2.06
N ILE A 130 -5.61 -10.05 1.93
CA ILE A 130 -6.29 -9.37 3.04
C ILE A 130 -7.40 -10.23 3.68
N LYS A 131 -7.97 -11.18 2.93
CA LYS A 131 -8.99 -12.09 3.45
C LYS A 131 -8.48 -13.04 4.54
N LYS A 132 -7.16 -13.16 4.67
CA LYS A 132 -6.50 -14.00 5.70
C LYS A 132 -6.30 -13.29 7.05
N ILE A 133 -6.82 -12.06 7.19
CA ILE A 133 -6.80 -11.37 8.47
C ILE A 133 -7.74 -12.07 9.46
N ASN A 134 -7.36 -12.08 10.73
CA ASN A 134 -8.22 -12.62 11.79
C ASN A 134 -9.40 -11.67 12.09
N THR A 135 -10.31 -12.12 12.96
CA THR A 135 -11.57 -11.41 13.31
C THR A 135 -11.43 -10.33 14.38
N PHE A 136 -10.21 -9.99 14.83
CA PHE A 136 -10.02 -8.91 15.80
C PHE A 136 -10.36 -7.55 15.19
N PRO A 137 -10.74 -6.55 16.02
CA PRO A 137 -10.89 -5.18 15.56
C PRO A 137 -9.67 -4.77 14.75
N THR A 138 -9.88 -4.20 13.57
CA THR A 138 -8.79 -3.87 12.65
C THR A 138 -8.87 -2.42 12.21
N LEU A 139 -7.79 -1.70 12.46
CA LEU A 139 -7.55 -0.38 11.93
C LEU A 139 -6.77 -0.49 10.62
N TYR A 140 -7.32 0.09 9.57
CA TYR A 140 -6.70 0.11 8.24
C TYR A 140 -6.06 1.46 7.98
N LEU A 141 -4.78 1.44 7.61
CA LEU A 141 -4.06 2.60 7.10
C LEU A 141 -3.81 2.42 5.60
N ALA A 142 -4.13 3.44 4.82
CA ALA A 142 -3.97 3.42 3.37
C ALA A 142 -3.46 4.79 2.88
N ASN A 143 -2.17 5.06 3.09
CA ASN A 143 -1.55 6.30 2.62
C ASN A 143 -1.12 6.13 1.16
N GLU A 144 -1.65 6.97 0.26
CA GLU A 144 -1.34 6.94 -1.18
C GLU A 144 -1.42 5.51 -1.79
N PHE A 145 -2.43 4.74 -1.38
CA PHE A 145 -2.59 3.35 -1.81
C PHE A 145 -3.59 3.19 -2.95
N PHE A 146 -4.71 3.94 -2.88
CA PHE A 146 -5.83 3.74 -3.81
C PHE A 146 -5.55 4.23 -5.23
N ASP A 147 -4.66 5.18 -5.41
CA ASP A 147 -4.20 5.69 -6.71
C ASP A 147 -3.38 4.66 -7.51
N ALA A 148 -2.81 3.66 -6.82
CA ALA A 148 -2.11 2.54 -7.46
C ALA A 148 -3.01 1.32 -7.76
N ILE A 149 -4.30 1.36 -7.39
CA ILE A 149 -5.22 0.24 -7.63
C ILE A 149 -5.75 0.27 -9.07
N PRO A 150 -5.75 -0.88 -9.77
CA PRO A 150 -6.40 -0.98 -11.08
C PRO A 150 -7.90 -0.66 -11.00
N ILE A 151 -8.33 0.40 -11.68
CA ILE A 151 -9.72 0.87 -11.70
C ILE A 151 -10.27 0.90 -13.11
N LYS A 152 -11.57 0.64 -13.25
CA LYS A 152 -12.33 0.92 -14.46
C LYS A 152 -12.71 2.39 -14.47
N GLN A 153 -12.58 3.05 -15.62
CA GLN A 153 -13.05 4.42 -15.80
C GLN A 153 -14.15 4.46 -16.85
N PHE A 154 -15.23 5.13 -16.52
CA PHE A 154 -16.35 5.37 -17.41
C PHE A 154 -16.51 6.88 -17.63
N PHE A 155 -16.98 7.25 -18.83
CA PHE A 155 -17.34 8.61 -19.14
C PHE A 155 -18.67 8.64 -19.87
N LYS A 156 -19.49 9.64 -19.60
CA LYS A 156 -20.76 9.88 -20.27
C LYS A 156 -20.54 10.75 -21.52
N LYS A 157 -21.13 10.36 -22.65
CA LYS A 157 -21.18 11.16 -23.86
C LYS A 157 -22.61 11.12 -24.39
N LYS A 158 -23.29 12.27 -24.37
CA LYS A 158 -24.75 12.36 -24.57
C LYS A 158 -25.46 11.48 -23.53
N GLU A 159 -26.30 10.55 -23.99
CA GLU A 159 -27.05 9.63 -23.11
C GLU A 159 -26.33 8.31 -22.83
N ASP A 160 -25.21 8.04 -23.52
CA ASP A 160 -24.49 6.77 -23.43
C ASP A 160 -23.29 6.82 -22.50
N TRP A 161 -22.99 5.68 -21.85
CA TRP A 161 -21.81 5.46 -21.03
C TRP A 161 -20.79 4.63 -21.80
N PHE A 162 -19.52 5.06 -21.74
CA PHE A 162 -18.39 4.41 -22.39
C PHE A 162 -17.32 4.05 -21.38
N GLU A 163 -16.75 2.84 -21.47
CA GLU A 163 -15.59 2.42 -20.70
C GLU A 163 -14.31 2.89 -21.42
N ARG A 164 -13.32 3.34 -20.63
CA ARG A 164 -12.03 3.80 -21.14
C ARG A 164 -11.09 2.63 -21.42
N PHE A 165 -10.51 2.62 -22.61
CA PHE A 165 -9.50 1.65 -23.06
C PHE A 165 -8.20 2.36 -23.42
N VAL A 166 -7.08 1.62 -23.28
CA VAL A 166 -5.75 2.02 -23.76
C VAL A 166 -5.43 1.23 -25.03
N GLU A 167 -5.05 1.94 -26.09
CA GLU A 167 -4.57 1.32 -27.31
C GLU A 167 -3.03 1.34 -27.34
N LEU A 168 -2.43 0.16 -27.33
CA LEU A 168 -0.99 -0.03 -27.43
C LEU A 168 -0.63 -0.24 -28.90
N LYS A 169 0.12 0.69 -29.48
CA LYS A 169 0.60 0.62 -30.87
C LYS A 169 2.09 0.25 -30.89
N LYS A 170 2.47 -0.64 -31.82
CA LYS A 170 3.87 -0.91 -32.07
C LYS A 170 4.52 0.33 -32.71
N GLN A 171 5.54 0.89 -32.09
CA GLN A 171 6.32 1.94 -32.77
C GLN A 171 6.90 1.35 -34.05
N LYS A 172 6.61 2.00 -35.18
CA LYS A 172 7.38 1.75 -36.41
C LYS A 172 8.79 2.29 -36.12
N LYS A 173 9.80 1.40 -36.23
CA LYS A 173 11.20 1.81 -36.24
C LYS A 173 11.47 2.55 -37.52
#